data_668a90426121635d3581d0207304e064
#
_entry.id   668a90426121635d3581d0207304e064
#
_cell.length_a   1.000
_cell.length_b   1.000
_cell.length_c   1.000
_cell.angle_alpha   90.00
_cell.angle_beta   90.00
_cell.angle_gamma   90.00
#
_symmetry.space_group_name_H-M   'P 1'
#
loop_
_entity.id
_entity.type
_entity.pdbx_description
1 polymer ?
#
loop_
_entity_poly.entity_id
_entity_poly.type
_entity_poly.pdbx_seq_one_letter_code
_entity_poly.pdbx_strand_id
1 'polypeptide(L)'
;MLGCVVLLLLASPAVFAQKESLGAVKYTPPKGWAKTLKGNVVTFSEINEGAETFCLITLYGATASAGTPEGDFAGAWNNLVVKPWGAAANPEMATEKAEGWTVIGGGAPINFQGNKAFAFLNVVSGFGKAVSVLTILNADSYLPQMRAFMEGIDVDKTTAQIEAPAADPNRPPPPPAVVEATMHAAALVKEFESNEVHAMATYARKRVRITGTVNSVEIDRAGRIVLTFKSSVTTYSMARCYFPVSESSRVGTLKAHEEATVIGTVRGLGDGFGNTKAFLVLEDCVVP
;
A
#
# COMPACT_ATOMS: atom_id res chain seq x y z
N MET A 1 1.37 -13.31 73.33
CA MET A 1 2.09 -12.84 72.15
C MET A 1 1.19 -13.03 70.94
N LEU A 2 0.56 -11.93 70.46
CA LEU A 2 -0.35 -11.94 69.31
C LEU A 2 0.46 -11.57 68.08
N GLY A 3 0.66 -12.53 67.16
CA GLY A 3 1.33 -12.29 65.88
C GLY A 3 0.36 -11.68 64.88
N CYS A 4 0.65 -10.44 64.51
CA CYS A 4 -0.08 -9.69 63.47
C CYS A 4 0.43 -10.19 62.10
N VAL A 5 -0.38 -10.97 61.36
CA VAL A 5 -0.12 -11.34 59.95
C VAL A 5 -0.55 -10.18 59.06
N VAL A 6 0.41 -9.44 58.51
CA VAL A 6 0.18 -8.40 57.52
C VAL A 6 0.01 -9.10 56.15
N LEU A 7 -1.20 -9.14 55.67
CA LEU A 7 -1.52 -9.60 54.31
C LEU A 7 -1.20 -8.51 53.30
N LEU A 8 -0.05 -8.60 52.61
CA LEU A 8 0.30 -7.73 51.50
C LEU A 8 -0.56 -8.11 50.30
N LEU A 9 -1.61 -7.35 50.03
CA LEU A 9 -2.35 -7.36 48.78
C LEU A 9 -1.47 -6.79 47.66
N LEU A 10 -0.85 -7.65 46.87
CA LEU A 10 -0.20 -7.27 45.61
C LEU A 10 -1.29 -6.88 44.60
N ALA A 11 -1.58 -5.59 44.52
CA ALA A 11 -2.39 -5.07 43.43
C ALA A 11 -1.57 -5.20 42.14
N SER A 12 -1.88 -6.20 41.31
CA SER A 12 -1.33 -6.30 39.97
C SER A 12 -1.82 -5.10 39.16
N PRO A 13 -0.95 -4.25 38.61
CA PRO A 13 -1.39 -3.18 37.73
C PRO A 13 -2.09 -3.83 36.53
N ALA A 14 -3.33 -3.43 36.28
CA ALA A 14 -4.02 -3.74 35.03
C ALA A 14 -3.19 -3.11 33.90
N VAL A 15 -2.44 -3.94 33.17
CA VAL A 15 -1.72 -3.51 31.96
C VAL A 15 -2.78 -3.22 30.91
N PHE A 16 -3.22 -1.98 30.84
CA PHE A 16 -4.01 -1.50 29.69
C PHE A 16 -3.14 -1.64 28.45
N ALA A 17 -3.64 -2.35 27.43
CA ALA A 17 -2.96 -2.43 26.15
C ALA A 17 -2.76 -1.01 25.61
N GLN A 18 -1.51 -0.62 25.45
CA GLN A 18 -1.17 0.74 25.01
C GLN A 18 -1.53 0.90 23.54
N LYS A 19 -2.31 1.94 23.21
CA LYS A 19 -2.58 2.29 21.82
C LYS A 19 -1.30 2.70 21.10
N GLU A 20 -1.13 2.22 19.90
CA GLU A 20 -0.05 2.57 18.98
C GLU A 20 -0.58 3.33 17.78
N SER A 21 0.31 3.94 16.98
CA SER A 21 -0.06 4.68 15.78
C SER A 21 0.71 4.20 14.55
N LEU A 22 0.02 4.17 13.40
CA LEU A 22 0.58 3.97 12.07
C LEU A 22 0.09 5.13 11.19
N GLY A 23 0.87 6.20 11.13
CA GLY A 23 0.43 7.46 10.52
C GLY A 23 -0.84 8.00 11.19
N ALA A 24 -1.90 8.21 10.42
CA ALA A 24 -3.20 8.71 10.90
C ALA A 24 -4.05 7.64 11.61
N VAL A 25 -3.60 6.40 11.71
CA VAL A 25 -4.35 5.29 12.29
C VAL A 25 -3.82 4.97 13.67
N LYS A 26 -4.68 5.04 14.69
CA LYS A 26 -4.40 4.51 16.04
C LYS A 26 -5.03 3.13 16.17
N TYR A 27 -4.36 2.22 16.84
CA TYR A 27 -4.81 0.85 17.01
C TYR A 27 -4.31 0.27 18.34
N THR A 28 -4.97 -0.77 18.80
CA THR A 28 -4.54 -1.54 19.98
C THR A 28 -3.93 -2.87 19.50
N PRO A 29 -2.62 -3.12 19.72
CA PRO A 29 -2.01 -4.38 19.35
C PRO A 29 -2.66 -5.58 20.02
N PRO A 30 -2.85 -6.72 19.33
CA PRO A 30 -3.27 -7.96 19.97
C PRO A 30 -2.22 -8.40 20.99
N LYS A 31 -2.67 -8.73 22.21
CA LYS A 31 -1.77 -9.08 23.30
C LYS A 31 -1.06 -10.42 23.04
N GLY A 32 0.27 -10.40 23.10
CA GLY A 32 1.09 -11.61 23.00
C GLY A 32 1.45 -12.00 21.56
N TRP A 33 0.87 -11.35 20.55
CA TRP A 33 1.16 -11.65 19.14
C TRP A 33 2.53 -11.11 18.71
N ALA A 34 3.18 -11.85 17.83
CA ALA A 34 4.39 -11.34 17.18
C ALA A 34 4.03 -10.16 16.27
N LYS A 35 4.90 -9.13 16.23
CA LYS A 35 4.68 -7.89 15.48
C LYS A 35 5.81 -7.65 14.49
N THR A 36 5.45 -7.33 13.26
CA THR A 36 6.39 -6.89 12.21
C THR A 36 5.92 -5.57 11.65
N LEU A 37 6.81 -4.57 11.55
CA LEU A 37 6.55 -3.27 10.94
C LEU A 37 7.44 -3.12 9.70
N LYS A 38 6.84 -2.85 8.55
CA LYS A 38 7.55 -2.60 7.29
C LYS A 38 6.93 -1.40 6.57
N GLY A 39 7.63 -0.27 6.60
CA GLY A 39 7.10 0.97 6.04
C GLY A 39 5.77 1.38 6.69
N ASN A 40 4.73 1.56 5.89
CA ASN A 40 3.38 1.93 6.36
C ASN A 40 2.45 0.70 6.52
N VAL A 41 3.02 -0.45 6.91
CA VAL A 41 2.29 -1.72 7.12
C VAL A 41 2.75 -2.36 8.41
N VAL A 42 1.82 -2.71 9.29
CA VAL A 42 2.09 -3.51 10.49
C VAL A 42 1.33 -4.83 10.40
N THR A 43 2.03 -5.92 10.66
CA THR A 43 1.46 -7.27 10.71
C THR A 43 1.63 -7.86 12.09
N PHE A 44 0.54 -8.38 12.63
CA PHE A 44 0.51 -9.18 13.84
C PHE A 44 0.28 -10.63 13.46
N SER A 45 0.98 -11.56 14.10
CA SER A 45 0.84 -12.98 13.84
C SER A 45 0.80 -13.79 15.12
N GLU A 46 -0.09 -14.76 15.13
CA GLU A 46 -0.19 -15.82 16.13
C GLU A 46 -0.16 -17.16 15.42
N ILE A 47 0.74 -18.04 15.81
CA ILE A 47 0.90 -19.38 15.24
C ILE A 47 0.90 -20.38 16.38
N ASN A 48 -0.06 -21.31 16.36
CA ASN A 48 -0.12 -22.43 17.28
C ASN A 48 0.29 -23.70 16.54
N GLU A 49 1.57 -24.04 16.64
CA GLU A 49 2.14 -25.22 15.97
C GLU A 49 1.48 -26.53 16.43
N GLY A 50 1.11 -26.64 17.73
CA GLY A 50 0.49 -27.84 18.26
C GLY A 50 -0.92 -28.10 17.76
N ALA A 51 -1.65 -27.05 17.39
CA ALA A 51 -2.99 -27.14 16.82
C ALA A 51 -2.99 -26.92 15.29
N GLU A 52 -1.84 -26.65 14.69
CA GLU A 52 -1.67 -26.30 13.28
C GLU A 52 -2.58 -25.11 12.86
N THR A 53 -2.79 -24.16 13.78
CA THR A 53 -3.63 -23.01 13.52
C THR A 53 -2.83 -21.71 13.51
N PHE A 54 -3.29 -20.75 12.73
CA PHE A 54 -2.65 -19.45 12.65
C PHE A 54 -3.66 -18.32 12.37
N CYS A 55 -3.25 -17.12 12.73
CA CYS A 55 -3.91 -15.90 12.32
C CYS A 55 -2.87 -14.79 12.07
N LEU A 56 -3.04 -14.10 10.97
CA LEU A 56 -2.29 -12.89 10.64
C LEU A 56 -3.28 -11.71 10.51
N ILE A 57 -3.00 -10.60 11.20
CA ILE A 57 -3.73 -9.35 11.06
C ILE A 57 -2.77 -8.32 10.51
N THR A 58 -3.03 -7.82 9.33
CA THR A 58 -2.20 -6.81 8.65
C THR A 58 -2.98 -5.50 8.51
N LEU A 59 -2.50 -4.45 9.18
CA LEU A 59 -3.00 -3.10 9.06
C LEU A 59 -2.14 -2.34 8.06
N TYR A 60 -2.77 -1.80 7.04
CA TYR A 60 -2.18 -0.88 6.08
C TYR A 60 -2.52 0.54 6.51
N GLY A 61 -1.55 1.41 6.61
CA GLY A 61 -1.76 2.81 6.98
C GLY A 61 -2.66 3.53 5.97
N ALA A 62 -3.19 4.66 6.40
CA ALA A 62 -4.13 5.43 5.59
C ALA A 62 -3.55 5.82 4.22
N THR A 63 -4.38 5.69 3.20
CA THR A 63 -4.15 6.13 1.82
C THR A 63 -5.24 7.11 1.39
N ALA A 64 -5.02 7.84 0.30
CA ALA A 64 -6.09 8.63 -0.31
C ALA A 64 -7.22 7.71 -0.79
N SER A 65 -8.48 8.10 -0.53
CA SER A 65 -9.65 7.39 -1.04
C SER A 65 -9.73 7.49 -2.57
N ALA A 66 -10.20 6.44 -3.22
CA ALA A 66 -10.53 6.42 -4.65
C ALA A 66 -11.83 7.21 -4.97
N GLY A 67 -12.45 7.82 -3.97
CA GLY A 67 -13.64 8.68 -4.11
C GLY A 67 -14.94 8.03 -3.62
N THR A 68 -15.04 6.71 -3.58
CA THR A 68 -16.18 5.98 -3.01
C THR A 68 -15.71 4.82 -2.14
N PRO A 69 -16.44 4.49 -1.06
CA PRO A 69 -16.11 3.36 -0.20
C PRO A 69 -16.06 2.03 -0.96
N GLU A 70 -16.96 1.83 -1.93
CA GLU A 70 -17.00 0.64 -2.79
C GLU A 70 -15.77 0.57 -3.69
N GLY A 71 -15.32 1.70 -4.23
CA GLY A 71 -14.09 1.81 -5.03
C GLY A 71 -12.85 1.50 -4.20
N ASP A 72 -12.78 2.03 -2.98
CA ASP A 72 -11.70 1.75 -2.02
C ASP A 72 -11.63 0.26 -1.70
N PHE A 73 -12.79 -0.36 -1.37
CA PHE A 73 -12.87 -1.78 -1.09
C PHE A 73 -12.47 -2.63 -2.31
N ALA A 74 -13.05 -2.37 -3.48
CA ALA A 74 -12.79 -3.14 -4.69
C ALA A 74 -11.30 -3.09 -5.08
N GLY A 75 -10.67 -1.92 -4.99
CA GLY A 75 -9.25 -1.74 -5.23
C GLY A 75 -8.38 -2.53 -4.24
N ALA A 76 -8.67 -2.40 -2.95
CA ALA A 76 -7.97 -3.12 -1.89
C ALA A 76 -8.18 -4.64 -2.00
N TRP A 77 -9.42 -5.11 -2.21
CA TRP A 77 -9.76 -6.52 -2.39
C TRP A 77 -8.95 -7.17 -3.51
N ASN A 78 -8.97 -6.54 -4.67
CA ASN A 78 -8.24 -7.04 -5.82
C ASN A 78 -6.71 -7.10 -5.59
N ASN A 79 -6.14 -6.08 -4.95
CA ASN A 79 -4.70 -6.01 -4.72
C ASN A 79 -4.20 -6.90 -3.58
N LEU A 80 -4.98 -7.02 -2.51
CA LEU A 80 -4.57 -7.68 -1.28
C LEU A 80 -5.09 -9.13 -1.17
N VAL A 81 -6.12 -9.50 -1.93
CA VAL A 81 -6.74 -10.84 -1.83
C VAL A 81 -6.80 -11.57 -3.17
N VAL A 82 -7.36 -10.95 -4.21
CA VAL A 82 -7.53 -11.64 -5.51
C VAL A 82 -6.18 -11.95 -6.15
N LYS A 83 -5.34 -10.93 -6.32
CA LYS A 83 -4.04 -11.10 -7.00
C LYS A 83 -3.07 -12.04 -6.27
N PRO A 84 -2.87 -11.91 -4.94
CA PRO A 84 -1.90 -12.78 -4.27
C PRO A 84 -2.34 -14.24 -4.16
N TRP A 85 -3.65 -14.50 -4.03
CA TRP A 85 -4.15 -15.85 -3.71
C TRP A 85 -5.23 -16.39 -4.65
N GLY A 86 -5.57 -15.67 -5.74
CA GLY A 86 -6.55 -16.15 -6.72
C GLY A 86 -7.97 -16.28 -6.18
N ALA A 87 -8.32 -15.51 -5.14
CA ALA A 87 -9.66 -15.54 -4.55
C ALA A 87 -10.72 -15.00 -5.53
N ALA A 88 -12.00 -15.26 -5.23
CA ALA A 88 -13.12 -14.73 -6.02
C ALA A 88 -13.07 -13.19 -6.06
N ALA A 89 -13.29 -12.63 -7.25
CA ALA A 89 -13.23 -11.17 -7.47
C ALA A 89 -14.37 -10.43 -6.75
N ASN A 90 -15.52 -11.09 -6.56
CA ASN A 90 -16.70 -10.55 -5.90
C ASN A 90 -16.99 -11.36 -4.63
N PRO A 91 -16.48 -10.94 -3.45
CA PRO A 91 -16.79 -11.60 -2.20
C PRO A 91 -18.19 -11.26 -1.72
N GLU A 92 -18.72 -12.03 -0.79
CA GLU A 92 -19.86 -11.57 0.02
C GLU A 92 -19.39 -10.39 0.87
N MET A 93 -20.17 -9.30 0.86
CA MET A 93 -19.80 -8.05 1.51
C MET A 93 -20.84 -7.65 2.57
N ALA A 94 -20.35 -7.07 3.66
CA ALA A 94 -21.14 -6.36 4.65
C ALA A 94 -20.68 -4.89 4.70
N THR A 95 -21.63 -3.97 4.92
CA THR A 95 -21.34 -2.54 4.99
C THR A 95 -21.92 -1.97 6.28
N GLU A 96 -21.09 -1.25 7.02
CA GLU A 96 -21.48 -0.49 8.21
C GLU A 96 -21.11 0.97 8.04
N LYS A 97 -21.90 1.87 8.65
CA LYS A 97 -21.65 3.32 8.65
C LYS A 97 -21.69 3.85 10.08
N ALA A 98 -20.65 4.54 10.48
CA ALA A 98 -20.56 5.17 11.78
C ALA A 98 -19.76 6.47 11.70
N GLU A 99 -20.27 7.55 12.26
CA GLU A 99 -19.56 8.83 12.45
C GLU A 99 -18.89 9.41 11.21
N GLY A 100 -19.48 9.23 10.02
CA GLY A 100 -18.92 9.70 8.75
C GLY A 100 -17.94 8.72 8.08
N TRP A 101 -17.66 7.59 8.71
CA TRP A 101 -16.95 6.47 8.12
C TRP A 101 -17.91 5.46 7.51
N THR A 102 -17.49 4.82 6.44
CA THR A 102 -18.09 3.62 5.87
C THR A 102 -17.07 2.49 5.97
N VAL A 103 -17.45 1.41 6.62
CA VAL A 103 -16.64 0.19 6.70
C VAL A 103 -17.25 -0.86 5.78
N ILE A 104 -16.50 -1.34 4.82
CA ILE A 104 -16.90 -2.46 3.96
C ILE A 104 -15.99 -3.64 4.29
N GLY A 105 -16.61 -4.74 4.71
CA GLY A 105 -15.96 -6.01 4.97
C GLY A 105 -16.34 -7.05 3.93
N GLY A 106 -15.36 -7.88 3.54
CA GLY A 106 -15.59 -9.02 2.64
C GLY A 106 -14.64 -10.16 2.95
N GLY A 107 -15.00 -11.38 2.55
CA GLY A 107 -14.20 -12.54 2.83
C GLY A 107 -14.27 -13.61 1.74
N ALA A 108 -13.22 -14.41 1.62
CA ALA A 108 -13.16 -15.56 0.72
C ALA A 108 -12.18 -16.63 1.21
N PRO A 109 -12.45 -17.91 0.87
CA PRO A 109 -11.48 -18.98 1.08
C PRO A 109 -10.26 -18.76 0.16
N ILE A 110 -9.08 -19.05 0.70
CA ILE A 110 -7.81 -18.97 -0.02
C ILE A 110 -6.93 -20.19 0.30
N ASN A 111 -5.88 -20.38 -0.51
CA ASN A 111 -4.77 -21.24 -0.14
C ASN A 111 -3.61 -20.35 0.32
N PHE A 112 -3.25 -20.45 1.58
CA PHE A 112 -2.15 -19.70 2.16
C PHE A 112 -1.00 -20.63 2.50
N GLN A 113 0.08 -20.55 1.72
CA GLN A 113 1.28 -21.41 1.91
C GLN A 113 0.97 -22.92 1.97
N GLY A 114 0.04 -23.39 1.12
CA GLY A 114 -0.37 -24.79 1.08
C GLY A 114 -1.52 -25.15 2.04
N ASN A 115 -1.87 -24.27 2.97
CA ASN A 115 -2.95 -24.50 3.94
C ASN A 115 -4.25 -23.85 3.49
N LYS A 116 -5.38 -24.52 3.72
CA LYS A 116 -6.70 -23.91 3.59
C LYS A 116 -6.85 -22.82 4.65
N ALA A 117 -7.18 -21.62 4.21
CA ALA A 117 -7.39 -20.47 5.08
C ALA A 117 -8.54 -19.62 4.56
N PHE A 118 -8.92 -18.62 5.34
CA PHE A 118 -9.91 -17.63 4.97
C PHE A 118 -9.28 -16.24 5.06
N ALA A 119 -9.46 -15.42 4.04
CA ALA A 119 -9.04 -14.03 4.01
C ALA A 119 -10.24 -13.13 4.26
N PHE A 120 -10.16 -12.29 5.27
CA PHE A 120 -11.10 -11.20 5.55
C PHE A 120 -10.41 -9.86 5.27
N LEU A 121 -11.03 -9.03 4.47
CA LEU A 121 -10.60 -7.65 4.25
C LEU A 121 -11.66 -6.70 4.76
N ASN A 122 -11.26 -5.77 5.63
CA ASN A 122 -12.08 -4.64 6.02
C ASN A 122 -11.44 -3.36 5.53
N VAL A 123 -12.22 -2.49 4.89
CA VAL A 123 -11.78 -1.18 4.42
C VAL A 123 -12.63 -0.11 5.07
N VAL A 124 -11.97 0.78 5.81
CA VAL A 124 -12.58 1.95 6.46
C VAL A 124 -12.37 3.15 5.56
N SER A 125 -13.43 3.69 4.99
CA SER A 125 -13.39 4.81 4.04
C SER A 125 -14.16 6.02 4.59
N GLY A 126 -13.56 7.18 4.51
CA GLY A 126 -14.16 8.44 4.96
C GLY A 126 -13.15 9.59 4.99
N PHE A 127 -13.65 10.82 4.99
CA PHE A 127 -12.81 12.02 5.09
C PHE A 127 -11.65 12.07 4.08
N GLY A 128 -11.88 11.54 2.85
CA GLY A 128 -10.88 11.47 1.78
C GLY A 128 -9.79 10.40 1.97
N LYS A 129 -9.96 9.49 2.93
CA LYS A 129 -8.98 8.45 3.28
C LYS A 129 -9.59 7.06 3.20
N ALA A 130 -8.73 6.07 2.98
CA ALA A 130 -9.05 4.65 3.10
C ALA A 130 -7.97 3.94 3.94
N VAL A 131 -8.41 3.08 4.84
CA VAL A 131 -7.55 2.24 5.69
C VAL A 131 -7.97 0.79 5.48
N SER A 132 -7.02 -0.09 5.20
CA SER A 132 -7.28 -1.51 4.96
C SER A 132 -6.75 -2.37 6.10
N VAL A 133 -7.55 -3.34 6.54
CA VAL A 133 -7.15 -4.39 7.48
C VAL A 133 -7.42 -5.74 6.84
N LEU A 134 -6.37 -6.48 6.57
CA LEU A 134 -6.42 -7.84 6.05
C LEU A 134 -6.16 -8.82 7.17
N THR A 135 -7.08 -9.75 7.38
CA THR A 135 -6.91 -10.88 8.29
C THR A 135 -6.89 -12.18 7.51
N ILE A 136 -5.89 -13.01 7.74
CA ILE A 136 -5.82 -14.36 7.19
C ILE A 136 -5.78 -15.35 8.36
N LEU A 137 -6.70 -16.28 8.41
CA LEU A 137 -6.80 -17.27 9.47
C LEU A 137 -7.26 -18.64 8.94
N ASN A 138 -6.94 -19.69 9.67
CA ASN A 138 -7.41 -21.04 9.37
C ASN A 138 -8.24 -21.67 10.50
N ALA A 139 -8.60 -20.90 11.53
CA ALA A 139 -9.44 -21.36 12.62
C ALA A 139 -10.35 -20.24 13.16
N ASP A 140 -11.61 -20.57 13.41
CA ASP A 140 -12.62 -19.60 13.91
C ASP A 140 -12.32 -19.10 15.33
N SER A 141 -11.47 -19.79 16.06
CA SER A 141 -11.03 -19.37 17.41
C SER A 141 -10.35 -18.00 17.43
N TYR A 142 -9.88 -17.50 16.28
CA TYR A 142 -9.26 -16.18 16.14
C TYR A 142 -10.26 -15.05 15.80
N LEU A 143 -11.51 -15.36 15.49
CA LEU A 143 -12.52 -14.33 15.16
C LEU A 143 -12.74 -13.29 16.26
N PRO A 144 -12.75 -13.65 17.57
CA PRO A 144 -12.85 -12.67 18.65
C PRO A 144 -11.69 -11.66 18.65
N GLN A 145 -10.46 -12.11 18.40
CA GLN A 145 -9.26 -11.26 18.37
C GLN A 145 -9.28 -10.33 17.15
N MET A 146 -9.70 -10.84 15.98
CA MET A 146 -9.91 -10.03 14.78
C MET A 146 -10.92 -8.92 15.05
N ARG A 147 -12.06 -9.25 15.65
CA ARG A 147 -13.11 -8.27 15.99
C ARG A 147 -12.59 -7.23 16.97
N ALA A 148 -11.96 -7.65 18.06
CA ALA A 148 -11.38 -6.73 19.05
C ALA A 148 -10.34 -5.79 18.44
N PHE A 149 -9.53 -6.28 17.48
CA PHE A 149 -8.59 -5.44 16.76
C PHE A 149 -9.29 -4.37 15.92
N MET A 150 -10.35 -4.75 15.18
CA MET A 150 -11.15 -3.81 14.37
C MET A 150 -11.83 -2.74 15.23
N GLU A 151 -12.39 -3.12 16.37
CA GLU A 151 -13.01 -2.19 17.35
C GLU A 151 -11.98 -1.22 17.97
N GLY A 152 -10.72 -1.64 18.03
CA GLY A 152 -9.60 -0.83 18.55
C GLY A 152 -9.04 0.19 17.56
N ILE A 153 -9.47 0.17 16.29
CA ILE A 153 -8.99 1.09 15.27
C ILE A 153 -9.69 2.45 15.40
N ASP A 154 -8.88 3.50 15.41
CA ASP A 154 -9.34 4.88 15.39
C ASP A 154 -8.55 5.62 14.30
N VAL A 155 -9.27 6.21 13.35
CA VAL A 155 -8.67 6.93 12.22
C VAL A 155 -8.91 8.42 12.43
N ASP A 156 -7.85 9.20 12.39
CA ASP A 156 -7.94 10.65 12.52
C ASP A 156 -8.85 11.24 11.43
N LYS A 157 -9.92 11.91 11.86
CA LYS A 157 -10.92 12.58 10.99
C LYS A 157 -10.38 13.86 10.37
N THR A 158 -9.30 14.43 10.94
CA THR A 158 -8.76 15.63 10.33
C THR A 158 -8.36 15.30 8.90
N THR A 159 -8.91 16.05 7.94
CA THR A 159 -8.37 16.14 6.60
C THR A 159 -6.97 16.78 6.72
N ALA A 160 -6.04 16.05 7.36
CA ALA A 160 -4.69 16.29 7.04
C ALA A 160 -4.63 15.98 5.54
N GLN A 161 -4.50 17.03 4.70
CA GLN A 161 -3.62 16.84 3.59
C GLN A 161 -2.63 15.79 4.05
N ILE A 162 -2.45 14.73 3.26
CA ILE A 162 -1.27 13.88 3.41
C ILE A 162 -0.15 14.88 3.19
N GLU A 163 0.28 15.50 4.27
CA GLU A 163 1.45 16.36 4.23
C GLU A 163 2.57 15.44 3.75
N ALA A 164 2.92 15.57 2.50
CA ALA A 164 4.32 15.63 2.20
C ALA A 164 4.96 16.45 3.33
N PRO A 165 5.99 15.93 4.04
CA PRO A 165 6.50 16.51 5.28
C PRO A 165 6.52 18.01 5.14
N ALA A 166 5.85 18.71 6.07
CA ALA A 166 5.59 20.14 6.01
C ALA A 166 6.88 20.83 5.59
N ALA A 167 6.83 21.44 4.42
CA ALA A 167 7.97 22.24 3.99
C ALA A 167 8.17 23.28 5.07
N ASP A 168 9.26 23.17 5.81
CA ASP A 168 9.70 24.20 6.75
C ASP A 168 9.63 25.53 5.99
N PRO A 169 8.76 26.49 6.39
CA PRO A 169 8.60 27.75 5.67
C PRO A 169 9.91 28.55 5.58
N ASN A 170 10.91 28.21 6.39
CA ASN A 170 12.26 28.77 6.35
C ASN A 170 13.25 27.85 5.63
N ARG A 171 12.84 26.68 5.14
CA ARG A 171 13.70 25.85 4.29
C ARG A 171 13.72 26.47 2.90
N PRO A 172 14.88 26.88 2.39
CA PRO A 172 14.97 27.31 1.00
C PRO A 172 14.38 26.20 0.13
N PRO A 173 13.58 26.54 -0.93
CA PRO A 173 13.01 25.53 -1.81
C PRO A 173 14.14 24.58 -2.20
N PRO A 174 13.91 23.25 -2.18
CA PRO A 174 14.93 22.32 -2.61
C PRO A 174 15.41 22.76 -3.99
N PRO A 175 16.72 22.81 -4.22
CA PRO A 175 17.25 23.22 -5.51
C PRO A 175 16.53 22.38 -6.57
N PRO A 176 16.14 22.97 -7.73
CA PRO A 176 15.41 22.26 -8.77
C PRO A 176 16.16 20.96 -9.02
N ALA A 177 15.45 19.82 -8.85
CA ALA A 177 16.07 18.51 -8.90
C ALA A 177 16.79 18.37 -10.23
N VAL A 178 18.11 18.30 -10.16
CA VAL A 178 18.97 18.28 -11.34
C VAL A 178 18.59 17.08 -12.19
N VAL A 179 18.19 17.31 -13.42
CA VAL A 179 17.96 16.24 -14.41
C VAL A 179 19.34 15.74 -14.84
N GLU A 180 19.67 14.52 -14.45
CA GLU A 180 21.00 13.94 -14.66
C GLU A 180 21.16 13.31 -16.05
N ALA A 181 20.06 12.96 -16.71
CA ALA A 181 20.06 12.45 -18.07
C ALA A 181 18.75 12.81 -18.79
N THR A 182 18.86 13.01 -20.13
CA THR A 182 17.72 13.24 -21.01
C THR A 182 17.79 12.27 -22.17
N MET A 183 16.72 11.50 -22.41
CA MET A 183 16.68 10.52 -23.48
C MET A 183 15.26 10.13 -23.87
N HIS A 184 15.14 9.36 -24.95
CA HIS A 184 13.85 8.77 -25.35
C HIS A 184 13.50 7.59 -24.42
N ALA A 185 12.21 7.46 -24.04
CA ALA A 185 11.75 6.39 -23.14
C ALA A 185 12.14 4.98 -23.63
N ALA A 186 11.99 4.73 -24.94
CA ALA A 186 12.37 3.46 -25.53
C ALA A 186 13.90 3.20 -25.50
N ALA A 187 14.72 4.25 -25.53
CA ALA A 187 16.17 4.11 -25.42
C ALA A 187 16.57 3.70 -23.99
N LEU A 188 15.96 4.33 -22.98
CA LEU A 188 16.19 3.95 -21.59
C LEU A 188 15.78 2.50 -21.32
N VAL A 189 14.61 2.08 -21.81
CA VAL A 189 14.14 0.68 -21.70
C VAL A 189 15.14 -0.28 -22.34
N LYS A 190 15.66 0.05 -23.53
CA LYS A 190 16.66 -0.77 -24.24
C LYS A 190 17.97 -0.92 -23.47
N GLU A 191 18.42 0.12 -22.78
CA GLU A 191 19.60 0.03 -21.89
C GLU A 191 19.41 -1.02 -20.80
N PHE A 192 18.23 -1.02 -20.14
CA PHE A 192 17.89 -2.00 -19.11
C PHE A 192 17.74 -3.42 -19.67
N GLU A 193 17.16 -3.59 -20.86
CA GLU A 193 17.02 -4.89 -21.50
C GLU A 193 18.36 -5.46 -21.98
N SER A 194 19.28 -4.60 -22.40
CA SER A 194 20.60 -5.05 -22.91
C SER A 194 21.55 -5.44 -21.79
N ASN A 195 21.56 -4.70 -20.69
CA ASN A 195 22.38 -4.96 -19.52
C ASN A 195 21.83 -4.27 -18.27
N GLU A 196 20.93 -4.97 -17.56
CA GLU A 196 20.27 -4.44 -16.37
C GLU A 196 21.27 -3.99 -15.29
N VAL A 197 22.35 -4.74 -15.07
CA VAL A 197 23.34 -4.40 -14.04
C VAL A 197 24.04 -3.09 -14.37
N HIS A 198 24.42 -2.89 -15.63
CA HIS A 198 25.03 -1.64 -16.08
C HIS A 198 24.05 -0.47 -16.02
N ALA A 199 22.82 -0.68 -16.50
CA ALA A 199 21.76 0.35 -16.48
C ALA A 199 21.40 0.75 -15.04
N MET A 200 21.29 -0.20 -14.11
CA MET A 200 21.10 0.08 -12.69
C MET A 200 22.25 0.90 -12.10
N ALA A 201 23.49 0.53 -12.39
CA ALA A 201 24.65 1.31 -11.92
C ALA A 201 24.65 2.74 -12.47
N THR A 202 24.16 2.92 -13.70
CA THR A 202 24.17 4.21 -14.41
C THR A 202 22.99 5.09 -14.02
N TYR A 203 21.77 4.54 -13.88
CA TYR A 203 20.53 5.31 -13.79
C TYR A 203 19.76 5.15 -12.49
N ALA A 204 20.01 4.12 -11.68
CA ALA A 204 19.21 3.90 -10.47
C ALA A 204 19.26 5.10 -9.52
N ARG A 205 18.10 5.50 -9.02
CA ARG A 205 17.89 6.65 -8.13
C ARG A 205 18.23 8.01 -8.76
N LYS A 206 18.60 8.06 -10.03
CA LYS A 206 18.80 9.31 -10.75
C LYS A 206 17.51 9.86 -11.30
N ARG A 207 17.43 11.16 -11.35
CA ARG A 207 16.29 11.88 -11.94
C ARG A 207 16.56 12.06 -13.42
N VAL A 208 15.73 11.47 -14.26
CA VAL A 208 15.89 11.49 -15.71
C VAL A 208 14.69 12.16 -16.39
N ARG A 209 14.96 12.86 -17.48
CA ARG A 209 13.93 13.37 -18.39
C ARG A 209 13.76 12.37 -19.53
N ILE A 210 12.57 11.82 -19.68
CA ILE A 210 12.25 10.93 -20.78
C ILE A 210 11.16 11.51 -21.66
N THR A 211 11.29 11.32 -22.97
CA THR A 211 10.30 11.72 -23.97
C THR A 211 9.86 10.50 -24.76
N GLY A 212 8.60 10.39 -25.09
CA GLY A 212 8.11 9.25 -25.87
C GLY A 212 6.63 9.33 -26.16
N THR A 213 6.15 8.39 -26.97
CA THR A 213 4.72 8.29 -27.29
C THR A 213 3.98 7.64 -26.13
N VAL A 214 2.93 8.29 -25.64
CA VAL A 214 2.05 7.79 -24.61
C VAL A 214 1.29 6.55 -25.12
N ASN A 215 1.33 5.47 -24.38
CA ASN A 215 0.50 4.27 -24.62
C ASN A 215 -0.82 4.39 -23.88
N SER A 216 -0.76 4.68 -22.57
CA SER A 216 -1.93 4.87 -21.71
C SER A 216 -1.63 5.84 -20.59
N VAL A 217 -2.68 6.51 -20.13
CA VAL A 217 -2.72 7.22 -18.85
C VAL A 217 -3.87 6.60 -18.08
N GLU A 218 -3.60 6.06 -16.93
CA GLU A 218 -4.58 5.31 -16.14
C GLU A 218 -4.36 5.51 -14.64
N ILE A 219 -5.38 5.21 -13.86
CA ILE A 219 -5.21 5.03 -12.42
C ILE A 219 -5.00 3.54 -12.20
N ASP A 220 -3.86 3.18 -11.63
CA ASP A 220 -3.59 1.78 -11.31
C ASP A 220 -4.49 1.29 -10.17
N ARG A 221 -4.46 -0.01 -9.93
CA ARG A 221 -5.29 -0.62 -8.89
C ARG A 221 -4.94 -0.19 -7.46
N ALA A 222 -3.82 0.47 -7.27
CA ALA A 222 -3.42 1.10 -6.00
C ALA A 222 -3.85 2.57 -5.92
N GLY A 223 -4.62 3.08 -6.90
CA GLY A 223 -5.06 4.47 -6.97
C GLY A 223 -3.97 5.45 -7.41
N ARG A 224 -2.82 4.95 -7.93
CA ARG A 224 -1.73 5.81 -8.40
C ARG A 224 -1.93 6.18 -9.86
N ILE A 225 -1.63 7.40 -10.20
CA ILE A 225 -1.64 7.86 -11.59
C ILE A 225 -0.43 7.27 -12.31
N VAL A 226 -0.66 6.56 -13.39
CA VAL A 226 0.37 5.86 -14.17
C VAL A 226 0.29 6.29 -15.63
N LEU A 227 1.39 6.80 -16.15
CA LEU A 227 1.58 6.96 -17.58
C LEU A 227 2.50 5.85 -18.07
N THR A 228 2.08 5.16 -19.12
CA THR A 228 2.90 4.14 -19.77
C THR A 228 3.31 4.66 -21.15
N PHE A 229 4.61 4.66 -21.44
CA PHE A 229 5.11 4.97 -22.76
C PHE A 229 5.09 3.72 -23.64
N LYS A 230 4.85 3.91 -24.95
CA LYS A 230 4.96 2.82 -25.93
C LYS A 230 6.37 2.25 -25.95
N SER A 231 6.47 0.94 -26.04
CA SER A 231 7.73 0.30 -26.35
C SER A 231 8.07 0.47 -27.84
N SER A 232 9.32 0.28 -28.21
CA SER A 232 9.69 0.07 -29.60
C SER A 232 9.14 -1.28 -30.08
N VAL A 233 8.95 -1.45 -31.41
CA VAL A 233 8.37 -2.64 -32.03
C VAL A 233 9.11 -3.95 -31.67
N THR A 234 10.36 -3.84 -31.19
CA THR A 234 11.22 -4.98 -30.90
C THR A 234 11.35 -5.29 -29.40
N THR A 235 10.80 -4.44 -28.51
CA THR A 235 10.93 -4.60 -27.07
C THR A 235 9.55 -4.81 -26.46
N TYR A 236 9.48 -5.75 -25.51
CA TYR A 236 8.23 -6.05 -24.79
C TYR A 236 8.11 -5.26 -23.49
N SER A 237 9.17 -4.59 -23.07
CA SER A 237 9.19 -3.77 -21.88
C SER A 237 8.74 -2.35 -22.19
N MET A 238 8.01 -1.76 -21.27
CA MET A 238 7.49 -0.40 -21.36
C MET A 238 8.02 0.41 -20.18
N ALA A 239 8.18 1.73 -20.36
CA ALA A 239 8.45 2.61 -19.23
C ALA A 239 7.12 3.02 -18.58
N ARG A 240 7.01 2.81 -17.28
CA ARG A 240 5.90 3.23 -16.41
C ARG A 240 6.33 4.35 -15.49
N CYS A 241 5.63 5.45 -15.57
CA CYS A 241 5.86 6.65 -14.77
C CYS A 241 4.74 6.79 -13.75
N TYR A 242 5.08 6.77 -12.47
CA TYR A 242 4.14 6.95 -11.37
C TYR A 242 4.17 8.40 -10.89
N PHE A 243 3.00 9.02 -10.86
CA PHE A 243 2.85 10.43 -10.51
C PHE A 243 2.21 10.60 -9.14
N PRO A 244 2.62 11.62 -8.37
CA PRO A 244 1.90 12.04 -7.20
C PRO A 244 0.54 12.64 -7.61
N VAL A 245 -0.44 12.59 -6.70
CA VAL A 245 -1.80 13.11 -6.93
C VAL A 245 -1.80 14.60 -7.32
N SER A 246 -0.82 15.38 -6.85
CA SER A 246 -0.64 16.78 -7.21
C SER A 246 -0.44 17.03 -8.71
N GLU A 247 0.01 16.05 -9.46
CA GLU A 247 0.20 16.11 -10.91
C GLU A 247 -1.05 15.71 -11.71
N SER A 248 -2.15 15.32 -11.05
CA SER A 248 -3.36 14.79 -11.70
C SER A 248 -3.90 15.70 -12.82
N SER A 249 -3.94 17.03 -12.58
CA SER A 249 -4.44 17.98 -13.57
C SER A 249 -3.55 18.05 -14.81
N ARG A 250 -2.23 17.98 -14.67
CA ARG A 250 -1.28 18.02 -15.79
C ARG A 250 -1.28 16.69 -16.55
N VAL A 251 -1.20 15.59 -15.82
CA VAL A 251 -1.19 14.26 -16.44
C VAL A 251 -2.51 13.95 -17.12
N GLY A 252 -3.63 14.43 -16.58
CA GLY A 252 -4.96 14.25 -17.16
C GLY A 252 -5.16 14.96 -18.52
N THR A 253 -4.28 15.88 -18.92
CA THR A 253 -4.31 16.50 -20.25
C THR A 253 -3.61 15.65 -21.32
N LEU A 254 -2.77 14.70 -20.91
CA LEU A 254 -2.00 13.85 -21.83
C LEU A 254 -2.90 12.76 -22.42
N LYS A 255 -2.79 12.55 -23.72
CA LYS A 255 -3.61 11.57 -24.44
C LYS A 255 -2.77 10.43 -24.98
N ALA A 256 -3.38 9.25 -25.09
CA ALA A 256 -2.77 8.13 -25.78
C ALA A 256 -2.41 8.52 -27.23
N HIS A 257 -1.28 8.01 -27.68
CA HIS A 257 -0.70 8.22 -29.01
C HIS A 257 -0.08 9.62 -29.25
N GLU A 258 -0.11 10.51 -28.29
CA GLU A 258 0.62 11.79 -28.33
C GLU A 258 2.02 11.63 -27.74
N GLU A 259 2.92 12.53 -28.13
CA GLU A 259 4.26 12.60 -27.54
C GLU A 259 4.20 13.37 -26.22
N ALA A 260 4.82 12.85 -25.19
CA ALA A 260 4.91 13.49 -23.88
C ALA A 260 6.33 13.45 -23.33
N THR A 261 6.65 14.44 -22.50
CA THR A 261 7.89 14.51 -21.74
C THR A 261 7.57 14.37 -20.25
N VAL A 262 8.33 13.53 -19.57
CA VAL A 262 8.18 13.29 -18.13
C VAL A 262 9.55 13.34 -17.48
N ILE A 263 9.63 13.88 -16.27
CA ILE A 263 10.83 13.80 -15.42
C ILE A 263 10.48 12.92 -14.22
N GLY A 264 11.28 11.87 -13.99
CA GLY A 264 11.04 10.95 -12.90
C GLY A 264 12.33 10.32 -12.38
N THR A 265 12.26 9.68 -11.22
CA THR A 265 13.37 8.98 -10.58
C THR A 265 13.35 7.51 -10.98
N VAL A 266 14.44 7.00 -11.58
CA VAL A 266 14.54 5.60 -12.01
C VAL A 266 14.63 4.68 -10.81
N ARG A 267 13.76 3.66 -10.78
CA ARG A 267 13.75 2.58 -9.77
C ARG A 267 14.37 1.29 -10.29
N GLY A 268 14.30 1.04 -11.58
CA GLY A 268 14.74 -0.19 -12.22
C GLY A 268 13.61 -0.97 -12.83
N LEU A 269 13.86 -2.23 -13.16
CA LEU A 269 12.83 -3.12 -13.69
C LEU A 269 11.92 -3.59 -12.57
N GLY A 270 10.62 -3.39 -12.74
CA GLY A 270 9.59 -3.97 -11.88
C GLY A 270 9.19 -5.35 -12.38
N ASP A 271 8.75 -6.22 -11.46
CA ASP A 271 8.26 -7.55 -11.79
C ASP A 271 7.01 -7.45 -12.66
N GLY A 272 7.07 -8.05 -13.84
CA GLY A 272 5.91 -8.30 -14.68
C GLY A 272 5.10 -9.48 -14.11
N PHE A 273 3.79 -9.49 -14.36
CA PHE A 273 2.94 -10.61 -13.95
C PHE A 273 3.18 -11.85 -14.82
N GLY A 274 3.51 -12.97 -14.19
CA GLY A 274 3.73 -14.25 -14.84
C GLY A 274 4.97 -14.22 -15.75
N ASN A 275 4.87 -14.79 -16.95
CA ASN A 275 5.93 -14.77 -17.99
C ASN A 275 5.98 -13.45 -18.77
N THR A 276 5.30 -12.39 -18.31
CA THR A 276 5.35 -11.08 -18.96
C THR A 276 6.59 -10.33 -18.53
N LYS A 277 7.23 -9.67 -19.50
CA LYS A 277 8.47 -8.92 -19.32
C LYS A 277 8.30 -7.76 -18.34
N ALA A 278 9.37 -7.46 -17.64
CA ALA A 278 9.46 -6.41 -16.65
C ALA A 278 9.16 -5.01 -17.23
N PHE A 279 8.57 -4.15 -16.41
CA PHE A 279 8.42 -2.73 -16.76
C PHE A 279 9.58 -1.95 -16.16
N LEU A 280 10.12 -1.00 -16.93
CA LEU A 280 10.99 0.01 -16.35
C LEU A 280 10.13 0.99 -15.53
N VAL A 281 10.45 1.12 -14.25
CA VAL A 281 9.69 1.93 -13.30
C VAL A 281 10.42 3.24 -13.02
N LEU A 282 9.68 4.34 -13.19
CA LEU A 282 10.05 5.67 -12.71
C LEU A 282 9.02 6.13 -11.67
N GLU A 283 9.49 6.72 -10.59
CA GLU A 283 8.66 7.27 -9.52
C GLU A 283 8.86 8.78 -9.36
N ASP A 284 8.00 9.41 -8.57
CA ASP A 284 8.00 10.86 -8.32
C ASP A 284 8.01 11.66 -9.62
N CYS A 285 7.21 11.19 -10.58
CA CYS A 285 7.17 11.77 -11.90
C CYS A 285 6.43 13.11 -11.92
N VAL A 286 6.90 14.01 -12.76
CA VAL A 286 6.25 15.30 -13.03
C VAL A 286 6.21 15.55 -14.54
N VAL A 287 5.19 16.27 -14.99
CA VAL A 287 5.12 16.83 -16.35
C VAL A 287 5.79 18.20 -16.30
N PRO A 288 6.89 18.44 -17.03
CA PRO A 288 7.67 19.68 -16.98
C PRO A 288 6.91 20.90 -17.50
#